data_3a6ad6813ed5ecbb7a0e4300f2831268
#
_entry.id   3a6ad6813ed5ecbb7a0e4300f2831268
#
_cell.length_a   1.000
_cell.length_b   1.000
_cell.length_c   1.000
_cell.angle_alpha   90.00
_cell.angle_beta   90.00
_cell.angle_gamma   90.00
#
_symmetry.space_group_name_H-M   'P 1'
#
loop_
_entity.id
_entity.type
_entity.pdbx_description
1 polymer ?
#
loop_
_entity_poly.entity_id
_entity_poly.type
_entity_poly.pdbx_seq_one_letter_code
_entity_poly.pdbx_strand_id
1 'polypeptide(L)'
;MASQRNVRNVLEVGANRVLRPLGYELRDKVLSERPEGFPGYLEAATQSGMDVNDFEEQRLGWRLPRPTLDEIVFPYLREDSVVCEIGPGTGRWSRHVVDRVPGGELHLVDASPWMVRFLRTYFRERPNVTAHLSNGQSLPFERRAWLDLIFSANTFVELKLGVIHLYVEDFARALKPGGYAVIDYIDPTTDEGWQHLLTQGAEMAPVYTFHTPQIIDRVFQDAGLRVERRYQVGKSTFVIARHD
;
A
#
# COMPACT_ATOMS: atom_id res chain seq x y z
N MET A 1 -18.10 18.48 24.13
CA MET A 1 -17.66 17.66 22.97
C MET A 1 -18.02 18.26 21.59
N ALA A 2 -18.96 19.18 21.47
CA ALA A 2 -19.28 19.86 20.19
C ALA A 2 -18.27 20.96 19.78
N SER A 3 -17.53 21.54 20.71
CA SER A 3 -16.63 22.69 20.46
C SER A 3 -15.35 22.31 19.73
N GLN A 4 -14.79 21.12 19.96
CA GLN A 4 -13.52 20.69 19.30
C GLN A 4 -13.72 20.30 17.84
N ARG A 5 -14.88 19.75 17.45
CA ARG A 5 -15.21 19.44 16.05
C ARG A 5 -15.32 20.69 15.18
N ASN A 6 -15.91 21.75 15.72
CA ASN A 6 -16.08 23.00 14.98
C ASN A 6 -14.75 23.73 14.73
N VAL A 7 -13.82 23.73 15.67
CA VAL A 7 -12.51 24.38 15.51
C VAL A 7 -11.66 23.64 14.48
N ARG A 8 -11.71 22.31 14.47
CA ARG A 8 -10.97 21.49 13.51
C ARG A 8 -11.45 21.73 12.06
N ASN A 9 -12.77 21.70 11.84
CA ASN A 9 -13.36 22.00 10.51
C ASN A 9 -13.03 23.43 10.03
N VAL A 10 -12.98 24.43 10.90
CA VAL A 10 -12.64 25.81 10.55
C VAL A 10 -11.16 25.92 10.18
N LEU A 11 -10.26 25.22 10.86
CA LEU A 11 -8.83 25.22 10.54
C LEU A 11 -8.54 24.49 9.23
N GLU A 12 -9.23 23.39 8.93
CA GLU A 12 -9.09 22.64 7.69
C GLU A 12 -9.62 23.41 6.48
N VAL A 13 -10.81 24.05 6.59
CA VAL A 13 -11.38 24.92 5.57
C VAL A 13 -10.49 26.14 5.34
N GLY A 14 -9.92 26.72 6.40
CA GLY A 14 -9.00 27.86 6.31
C GLY A 14 -7.67 27.47 5.64
N ALA A 15 -7.09 26.35 6.01
CA ALA A 15 -5.85 25.85 5.45
C ALA A 15 -6.02 25.48 3.97
N ASN A 16 -7.09 24.78 3.60
CA ASN A 16 -7.38 24.44 2.21
C ASN A 16 -7.67 25.67 1.33
N ARG A 17 -8.22 26.73 1.88
CA ARG A 17 -8.43 28.00 1.16
C ARG A 17 -7.12 28.67 0.74
N VAL A 18 -6.04 28.47 1.50
CA VAL A 18 -4.69 28.97 1.19
C VAL A 18 -3.90 27.99 0.32
N LEU A 19 -4.08 26.70 0.53
CA LEU A 19 -3.27 25.65 -0.09
C LEU A 19 -3.77 25.22 -1.48
N ARG A 20 -5.09 25.26 -1.74
CA ARG A 20 -5.67 24.92 -3.05
C ARG A 20 -5.14 25.76 -4.21
N PRO A 21 -5.00 27.09 -4.10
CA PRO A 21 -4.41 27.91 -5.17
C PRO A 21 -2.92 27.57 -5.44
N LEU A 22 -2.24 26.93 -4.47
CA LEU A 22 -0.85 26.49 -4.59
C LEU A 22 -0.72 25.04 -5.06
N GLY A 23 -1.85 24.39 -5.44
CA GLY A 23 -1.87 22.98 -5.86
C GLY A 23 -1.80 21.97 -4.72
N TYR A 24 -1.92 22.42 -3.47
CA TYR A 24 -1.95 21.56 -2.29
C TYR A 24 -3.38 21.46 -1.75
N GLU A 25 -3.82 20.28 -1.48
CA GLU A 25 -5.05 20.01 -0.74
C GLU A 25 -4.70 19.13 0.47
N LEU A 26 -5.02 19.62 1.66
CA LEU A 26 -5.05 18.75 2.84
C LEU A 26 -6.25 17.81 2.65
N ARG A 27 -5.99 16.63 2.11
CA ARG A 27 -6.99 15.57 2.03
C ARG A 27 -7.11 14.93 3.41
N ASP A 28 -8.24 15.14 4.02
CA ASP A 28 -8.66 14.52 5.28
C ASP A 28 -8.66 12.97 5.21
N LYS A 29 -8.60 12.40 3.99
CA LYS A 29 -8.57 10.94 3.77
C LYS A 29 -7.37 10.22 4.39
N VAL A 30 -6.23 10.86 4.52
CA VAL A 30 -5.03 10.27 5.14
C VAL A 30 -5.10 10.35 6.67
N LEU A 31 -5.85 11.33 7.20
CA LEU A 31 -5.96 11.60 8.63
C LEU A 31 -7.31 11.18 9.22
N SER A 32 -8.24 10.64 8.43
CA SER A 32 -9.53 10.20 8.93
C SER A 32 -9.33 9.01 9.88
N GLU A 33 -9.97 9.06 11.03
CA GLU A 33 -9.95 7.95 11.99
C GLU A 33 -10.53 6.65 11.42
N ARG A 34 -11.28 6.72 10.32
CA ARG A 34 -11.88 5.57 9.61
C ARG A 34 -11.80 5.79 8.09
N PRO A 35 -11.27 4.82 7.32
CA PRO A 35 -11.37 4.84 5.87
C PRO A 35 -12.85 4.81 5.44
N GLU A 36 -13.22 5.64 4.45
CA GLU A 36 -14.57 5.60 3.88
C GLU A 36 -14.86 4.19 3.34
N GLY A 37 -16.05 3.66 3.64
CA GLY A 37 -16.52 2.35 3.20
C GLY A 37 -16.08 1.17 4.07
N PHE A 38 -14.98 1.27 4.82
CA PHE A 38 -14.47 0.16 5.64
C PHE A 38 -15.41 -0.25 6.80
N PRO A 39 -16.06 0.69 7.53
CA PRO A 39 -17.02 0.29 8.56
C PRO A 39 -18.16 -0.59 8.05
N GLY A 40 -18.63 -0.32 6.82
CA GLY A 40 -19.66 -1.14 6.18
C GLY A 40 -19.19 -2.57 5.86
N TYR A 41 -17.95 -2.74 5.44
CA TYR A 41 -17.37 -4.07 5.21
C TYR A 41 -17.22 -4.87 6.51
N LEU A 42 -16.68 -4.24 7.55
CA LEU A 42 -16.49 -4.89 8.84
C LEU A 42 -17.84 -5.28 9.47
N GLU A 43 -18.83 -4.41 9.37
CA GLU A 43 -20.17 -4.67 9.85
C GLU A 43 -20.83 -5.83 9.09
N ALA A 44 -20.77 -5.82 7.76
CA ALA A 44 -21.31 -6.88 6.91
C ALA A 44 -20.61 -8.22 7.14
N ALA A 45 -19.28 -8.24 7.29
CA ALA A 45 -18.53 -9.44 7.64
C ALA A 45 -18.94 -9.98 9.01
N THR A 46 -19.08 -9.10 10.00
CA THR A 46 -19.53 -9.46 11.36
C THR A 46 -20.95 -10.04 11.34
N GLN A 47 -21.88 -9.44 10.59
CA GLN A 47 -23.24 -9.92 10.45
C GLN A 47 -23.32 -11.29 9.74
N SER A 48 -22.40 -11.54 8.80
CA SER A 48 -22.32 -12.83 8.11
C SER A 48 -21.56 -13.90 8.89
N GLY A 49 -20.94 -13.55 10.04
CA GLY A 49 -20.10 -14.45 10.82
C GLY A 49 -18.79 -14.84 10.13
N MET A 50 -18.37 -14.05 9.13
CA MET A 50 -17.14 -14.29 8.36
C MET A 50 -15.99 -13.42 8.87
N ASP A 51 -14.75 -13.90 8.66
CA ASP A 51 -13.56 -13.06 8.71
C ASP A 51 -13.66 -11.93 7.66
N VAL A 52 -13.21 -10.73 7.99
CA VAL A 52 -13.34 -9.56 7.11
C VAL A 52 -12.62 -9.75 5.78
N ASN A 53 -11.47 -10.42 5.80
CA ASN A 53 -10.69 -10.68 4.59
C ASN A 53 -11.32 -11.77 3.73
N ASP A 54 -11.92 -12.81 4.35
CA ASP A 54 -12.70 -13.82 3.62
C ASP A 54 -13.95 -13.21 2.97
N PHE A 55 -14.62 -12.32 3.69
CA PHE A 55 -15.77 -11.58 3.15
C PHE A 55 -15.37 -10.70 1.96
N GLU A 56 -14.24 -10.00 2.06
CA GLU A 56 -13.71 -9.16 0.98
C GLU A 56 -13.32 -10.01 -0.23
N GLU A 57 -12.63 -11.14 -0.03
CA GLU A 57 -12.23 -12.04 -1.10
C GLU A 57 -13.44 -12.66 -1.82
N GLN A 58 -14.45 -13.08 -1.07
CA GLN A 58 -15.70 -13.58 -1.64
C GLN A 58 -16.39 -12.53 -2.52
N ARG A 59 -16.41 -11.26 -2.08
CA ARG A 59 -17.04 -10.16 -2.81
C ARG A 59 -16.24 -9.74 -4.04
N LEU A 60 -14.92 -9.74 -3.97
CA LEU A 60 -14.02 -9.36 -5.07
C LEU A 60 -13.82 -10.46 -6.10
N GLY A 61 -14.13 -11.72 -5.75
CA GLY A 61 -14.24 -12.93 -6.58
C GLY A 61 -13.01 -13.31 -7.38
N TRP A 62 -12.48 -12.40 -8.18
CA TRP A 62 -11.41 -12.65 -9.16
C TRP A 62 -10.02 -12.15 -8.72
N ARG A 63 -9.93 -11.41 -7.61
CA ARG A 63 -8.67 -10.85 -7.09
C ARG A 63 -8.20 -11.57 -5.84
N LEU A 64 -8.06 -12.86 -5.91
CA LEU A 64 -7.49 -13.63 -4.80
C LEU A 64 -6.01 -13.26 -4.64
N PRO A 65 -5.54 -12.91 -3.42
CA PRO A 65 -4.15 -12.56 -3.17
C PRO A 65 -3.19 -13.70 -3.52
N ARG A 66 -3.57 -14.93 -3.18
CA ARG A 66 -2.67 -16.08 -3.23
C ARG A 66 -2.05 -16.35 -4.59
N PRO A 67 -2.79 -16.41 -5.73
CA PRO A 67 -2.17 -16.63 -7.04
C PRO A 67 -1.18 -15.52 -7.43
N THR A 68 -1.48 -14.26 -7.04
CA THR A 68 -0.59 -13.15 -7.31
C THR A 68 0.66 -13.22 -6.42
N LEU A 69 0.52 -13.52 -5.13
CA LEU A 69 1.65 -13.68 -4.19
C LEU A 69 2.60 -14.82 -4.61
N ASP A 70 2.08 -15.91 -5.17
CA ASP A 70 2.88 -17.01 -5.70
C ASP A 70 3.82 -16.55 -6.83
N GLU A 71 3.48 -15.46 -7.52
CA GLU A 71 4.28 -14.89 -8.62
C GLU A 71 5.20 -13.74 -8.18
N ILE A 72 4.74 -12.86 -7.26
CA ILE A 72 5.42 -11.58 -7.03
C ILE A 72 6.12 -11.48 -5.67
N VAL A 73 5.78 -12.31 -4.68
CA VAL A 73 6.28 -12.22 -3.30
C VAL A 73 6.94 -13.52 -2.86
N PHE A 74 6.23 -14.64 -2.94
CA PHE A 74 6.69 -15.92 -2.39
C PHE A 74 7.99 -16.46 -2.99
N PRO A 75 8.31 -16.23 -4.29
CA PRO A 75 9.59 -16.66 -4.85
C PRO A 75 10.84 -16.01 -4.20
N TYR A 76 10.64 -14.88 -3.52
CA TYR A 76 11.70 -14.09 -2.90
C TYR A 76 11.76 -14.21 -1.38
N LEU A 77 10.91 -15.08 -0.78
CA LEU A 77 10.85 -15.30 0.65
C LEU A 77 11.61 -16.56 1.07
N ARG A 78 12.20 -16.47 2.25
CA ARG A 78 12.65 -17.58 3.09
C ARG A 78 11.84 -17.57 4.39
N GLU A 79 11.84 -18.66 5.12
CA GLU A 79 11.12 -18.77 6.40
C GLU A 79 11.59 -17.78 7.47
N ASP A 80 12.83 -17.28 7.36
CA ASP A 80 13.46 -16.31 8.25
C ASP A 80 13.48 -14.89 7.69
N SER A 81 12.79 -14.63 6.58
CA SER A 81 12.79 -13.31 5.94
C SER A 81 12.13 -12.22 6.80
N VAL A 82 12.72 -11.04 6.77
CA VAL A 82 12.15 -9.83 7.34
C VAL A 82 11.46 -9.05 6.23
N VAL A 83 10.13 -8.95 6.33
CA VAL A 83 9.26 -8.43 5.26
C VAL A 83 8.56 -7.16 5.72
N CYS A 84 8.38 -6.21 4.81
CA CYS A 84 7.56 -5.03 5.03
C CYS A 84 6.46 -4.95 3.97
N GLU A 85 5.20 -4.80 4.39
CA GLU A 85 4.06 -4.48 3.53
C GLU A 85 3.61 -3.04 3.73
N ILE A 86 3.44 -2.29 2.62
CA ILE A 86 2.96 -0.91 2.64
C ILE A 86 1.52 -0.85 2.18
N GLY A 87 0.65 -0.23 3.00
CA GLY A 87 -0.78 -0.14 2.76
C GLY A 87 -1.49 -1.50 2.84
N PRO A 88 -1.30 -2.27 3.93
CA PRO A 88 -1.87 -3.60 4.07
C PRO A 88 -3.40 -3.63 4.15
N GLY A 89 -4.04 -2.46 4.38
CA GLY A 89 -5.48 -2.38 4.57
C GLY A 89 -5.95 -3.29 5.70
N THR A 90 -6.87 -4.21 5.40
CA THR A 90 -7.39 -5.20 6.36
C THR A 90 -6.40 -6.33 6.68
N GLY A 91 -5.22 -6.36 6.05
CA GLY A 91 -4.28 -7.46 6.17
C GLY A 91 -4.61 -8.65 5.24
N ARG A 92 -5.38 -8.40 4.19
CA ARG A 92 -5.81 -9.44 3.24
C ARG A 92 -4.65 -10.16 2.56
N TRP A 93 -3.60 -9.42 2.20
CA TRP A 93 -2.36 -9.98 1.65
C TRP A 93 -1.43 -10.48 2.77
N SER A 94 -1.32 -9.70 3.82
CA SER A 94 -0.46 -9.97 4.99
C SER A 94 -0.70 -11.34 5.60
N ARG A 95 -1.99 -11.78 5.73
CA ARG A 95 -2.35 -13.06 6.33
C ARG A 95 -1.75 -14.28 5.62
N HIS A 96 -1.50 -14.17 4.31
CA HIS A 96 -0.84 -15.22 3.53
C HIS A 96 0.69 -15.14 3.62
N VAL A 97 1.24 -13.93 3.80
CA VAL A 97 2.69 -13.71 3.89
C VAL A 97 3.21 -14.15 5.25
N VAL A 98 2.50 -13.85 6.35
CA VAL A 98 2.93 -14.23 7.71
C VAL A 98 3.14 -15.73 7.86
N ASP A 99 2.34 -16.55 7.20
CA ASP A 99 2.47 -18.01 7.23
C ASP A 99 3.70 -18.54 6.47
N ARG A 100 4.33 -17.68 5.64
CA ARG A 100 5.55 -18.02 4.88
C ARG A 100 6.84 -17.61 5.60
N VAL A 101 6.73 -16.82 6.65
CA VAL A 101 7.89 -16.33 7.41
C VAL A 101 7.76 -16.65 8.92
N PRO A 102 7.58 -17.92 9.29
CA PRO A 102 7.35 -18.31 10.68
C PRO A 102 8.54 -18.04 11.61
N GLY A 103 9.75 -17.99 11.07
CA GLY A 103 11.00 -17.64 11.77
C GLY A 103 11.48 -16.21 11.50
N GLY A 104 10.76 -15.46 10.68
CA GLY A 104 11.05 -14.08 10.28
C GLY A 104 10.13 -13.06 10.93
N GLU A 105 10.05 -11.87 10.33
CA GLU A 105 9.22 -10.77 10.81
C GLU A 105 8.38 -10.19 9.66
N LEU A 106 7.14 -9.77 9.95
CA LEU A 106 6.29 -9.04 9.04
C LEU A 106 5.92 -7.66 9.63
N HIS A 107 6.41 -6.62 8.99
CA HIS A 107 6.13 -5.22 9.35
C HIS A 107 5.04 -4.65 8.43
N LEU A 108 3.93 -4.23 9.01
CA LEU A 108 2.78 -3.65 8.31
C LEU A 108 2.81 -2.14 8.47
N VAL A 109 2.94 -1.40 7.38
CA VAL A 109 3.06 0.07 7.39
C VAL A 109 1.82 0.69 6.77
N ASP A 110 1.08 1.46 7.56
CA ASP A 110 -0.12 2.16 7.08
C ASP A 110 -0.14 3.62 7.55
N ALA A 111 -0.73 4.51 6.75
CA ALA A 111 -0.87 5.92 7.09
C ALA A 111 -2.12 6.22 7.95
N SER A 112 -3.05 5.28 8.05
CA SER A 112 -4.27 5.40 8.84
C SER A 112 -4.06 4.90 10.28
N PRO A 113 -4.17 5.77 11.30
CA PRO A 113 -4.10 5.34 12.69
C PRO A 113 -5.17 4.29 13.03
N TRP A 114 -6.31 4.34 12.35
CA TRP A 114 -7.38 3.38 12.53
C TRP A 114 -6.98 1.99 11.99
N MET A 115 -6.41 1.92 10.78
CA MET A 115 -5.92 0.66 10.19
C MET A 115 -4.82 0.04 11.05
N VAL A 116 -3.89 0.84 11.55
CA VAL A 116 -2.83 0.35 12.45
C VAL A 116 -3.42 -0.28 13.72
N ARG A 117 -4.45 0.34 14.33
CA ARG A 117 -5.14 -0.24 15.50
C ARG A 117 -5.86 -1.54 15.14
N PHE A 118 -6.54 -1.57 13.99
CA PHE A 118 -7.21 -2.75 13.48
C PHE A 118 -6.22 -3.90 13.27
N LEU A 119 -5.12 -3.67 12.56
CA LEU A 119 -4.10 -4.69 12.26
C LEU A 119 -3.45 -5.25 13.52
N ARG A 120 -3.17 -4.42 14.53
CA ARG A 120 -2.67 -4.87 15.83
C ARG A 120 -3.64 -5.81 16.54
N THR A 121 -4.94 -5.58 16.37
CA THR A 121 -5.98 -6.46 16.94
C THR A 121 -6.12 -7.73 16.10
N TYR A 122 -6.12 -7.60 14.79
CA TYR A 122 -6.30 -8.71 13.86
C TYR A 122 -5.15 -9.73 13.97
N PHE A 123 -3.91 -9.25 14.05
CA PHE A 123 -2.71 -10.09 14.16
C PHE A 123 -2.21 -10.29 15.61
N ARG A 124 -3.03 -10.03 16.63
CA ARG A 124 -2.60 -10.11 18.05
C ARG A 124 -2.01 -11.47 18.46
N GLU A 125 -2.39 -12.56 17.76
CA GLU A 125 -1.92 -13.93 18.00
C GLU A 125 -0.69 -14.29 17.14
N ARG A 126 -0.16 -13.34 16.36
CA ARG A 126 1.01 -13.48 15.50
C ARG A 126 2.15 -12.61 16.04
N PRO A 127 3.01 -13.15 16.94
CA PRO A 127 4.04 -12.35 17.62
C PRO A 127 5.10 -11.80 16.67
N ASN A 128 5.24 -12.39 15.47
CA ASN A 128 6.15 -11.94 14.42
C ASN A 128 5.55 -10.86 13.50
N VAL A 129 4.36 -10.32 13.82
CA VAL A 129 3.73 -9.23 13.06
C VAL A 129 3.72 -7.94 13.88
N THR A 130 4.19 -6.83 13.28
CA THR A 130 4.18 -5.50 13.92
C THR A 130 3.58 -4.47 12.98
N ALA A 131 2.55 -3.73 13.44
CA ALA A 131 1.92 -2.67 12.66
C ALA A 131 2.43 -1.29 13.08
N HIS A 132 2.85 -0.47 12.09
CA HIS A 132 3.48 0.83 12.23
C HIS A 132 2.64 1.92 11.55
N LEU A 133 2.56 3.07 12.19
CA LEU A 133 1.97 4.27 11.60
C LEU A 133 3.05 5.02 10.81
N SER A 134 2.74 5.38 9.58
CA SER A 134 3.59 6.23 8.73
C SER A 134 2.91 7.58 8.43
N ASN A 135 3.66 8.47 7.80
CA ASN A 135 3.15 9.75 7.29
C ASN A 135 2.54 9.62 5.87
N GLY A 136 2.49 8.41 5.31
CA GLY A 136 2.01 8.14 3.95
C GLY A 136 2.98 8.51 2.83
N GLN A 137 4.21 8.89 3.15
CA GLN A 137 5.23 9.31 2.17
C GLN A 137 6.60 8.66 2.38
N SER A 138 6.82 8.00 3.53
CA SER A 138 8.10 7.40 3.89
C SER A 138 7.90 6.18 4.80
N LEU A 139 8.93 5.33 4.85
CA LEU A 139 8.99 4.27 5.85
C LEU A 139 9.22 4.86 7.24
N PRO A 140 8.55 4.35 8.29
CA PRO A 140 8.73 4.82 9.66
C PRO A 140 10.00 4.26 10.34
N PHE A 141 11.00 3.85 9.56
CA PHE A 141 12.22 3.20 10.02
C PHE A 141 13.45 3.96 9.56
N GLU A 142 14.37 4.22 10.48
CA GLU A 142 15.71 4.76 10.18
C GLU A 142 16.74 3.64 9.90
N ARG A 143 16.42 2.40 10.22
CA ARG A 143 17.32 1.23 10.07
C ARG A 143 17.65 0.97 8.60
N ARG A 144 18.94 0.67 8.32
CA ARG A 144 19.45 0.38 6.99
C ARG A 144 19.71 -1.09 6.78
N ALA A 145 19.59 -1.58 5.55
CA ALA A 145 20.00 -2.91 5.10
C ALA A 145 19.52 -4.04 6.03
N TRP A 146 18.22 -4.10 6.32
CA TRP A 146 17.66 -5.06 7.27
C TRP A 146 16.43 -5.81 6.76
N LEU A 147 15.74 -5.28 5.75
CA LEU A 147 14.60 -5.93 5.12
C LEU A 147 15.06 -6.83 3.98
N ASP A 148 14.49 -8.02 3.89
CA ASP A 148 14.71 -8.94 2.78
C ASP A 148 13.77 -8.63 1.62
N LEU A 149 12.53 -8.19 1.94
CA LEU A 149 11.52 -7.83 0.96
C LEU A 149 10.66 -6.68 1.45
N ILE A 150 10.35 -5.75 0.55
CA ILE A 150 9.30 -4.75 0.72
C ILE A 150 8.27 -4.96 -0.38
N PHE A 151 6.99 -5.04 -0.03
CA PHE A 151 5.95 -5.14 -1.06
C PHE A 151 4.74 -4.26 -0.74
N SER A 152 3.99 -3.97 -1.79
CA SER A 152 2.71 -3.28 -1.70
C SER A 152 1.79 -3.78 -2.81
N ALA A 153 0.51 -3.89 -2.50
CA ALA A 153 -0.51 -4.28 -3.46
C ALA A 153 -1.75 -3.38 -3.32
N ASN A 154 -2.15 -2.76 -4.43
CA ASN A 154 -3.28 -1.83 -4.55
C ASN A 154 -3.15 -0.51 -3.76
N THR A 155 -1.95 -0.11 -3.33
CA THR A 155 -1.70 1.17 -2.65
C THR A 155 -0.93 2.13 -3.56
N PHE A 156 0.12 1.68 -4.22
CA PHE A 156 0.94 2.55 -5.06
C PHE A 156 0.21 3.05 -6.31
N VAL A 157 -0.81 2.33 -6.77
CA VAL A 157 -1.74 2.78 -7.82
C VAL A 157 -2.46 4.09 -7.49
N GLU A 158 -2.52 4.49 -6.22
CA GLU A 158 -3.15 5.72 -5.74
C GLU A 158 -2.14 6.85 -5.47
N LEU A 159 -0.83 6.53 -5.44
CA LEU A 159 0.21 7.47 -5.07
C LEU A 159 0.71 8.29 -6.25
N LYS A 160 0.93 9.58 -6.01
CA LYS A 160 1.58 10.45 -6.99
C LYS A 160 3.05 10.04 -7.17
N LEU A 161 3.58 10.24 -8.37
CA LEU A 161 4.96 9.87 -8.73
C LEU A 161 6.01 10.36 -7.73
N GLY A 162 5.90 11.60 -7.23
CA GLY A 162 6.84 12.12 -6.25
C GLY A 162 6.81 11.37 -4.92
N VAL A 163 5.65 10.84 -4.51
CA VAL A 163 5.53 10.01 -3.29
C VAL A 163 6.13 8.62 -3.55
N ILE A 164 5.87 8.06 -4.74
CA ILE A 164 6.49 6.78 -5.17
C ILE A 164 8.01 6.89 -5.11
N HIS A 165 8.57 8.00 -5.63
CA HIS A 165 10.02 8.25 -5.61
C HIS A 165 10.58 8.26 -4.18
N LEU A 166 9.94 9.00 -3.24
CA LEU A 166 10.37 9.04 -1.84
C LEU A 166 10.36 7.65 -1.18
N TYR A 167 9.32 6.86 -1.44
CA TYR A 167 9.29 5.48 -0.94
C TYR A 167 10.39 4.61 -1.54
N VAL A 168 10.66 4.73 -2.83
CA VAL A 168 11.69 3.91 -3.52
C VAL A 168 13.10 4.27 -3.02
N GLU A 169 13.38 5.53 -2.68
CA GLU A 169 14.61 5.93 -1.99
C GLU A 169 14.73 5.27 -0.61
N ASP A 170 13.63 5.23 0.15
CA ASP A 170 13.57 4.54 1.44
C ASP A 170 13.76 3.02 1.30
N PHE A 171 13.25 2.41 0.20
CA PHE A 171 13.45 1.00 -0.08
C PHE A 171 14.93 0.68 -0.28
N ALA A 172 15.63 1.46 -1.10
CA ALA A 172 17.06 1.29 -1.32
C ALA A 172 17.87 1.41 -0.02
N ARG A 173 17.44 2.29 0.89
CA ARG A 173 18.06 2.43 2.21
C ARG A 173 17.77 1.23 3.14
N ALA A 174 16.56 0.72 3.14
CA ALA A 174 16.08 -0.28 4.10
C ALA A 174 16.35 -1.72 3.67
N LEU A 175 16.37 -1.99 2.36
CA LEU A 175 16.65 -3.33 1.82
C LEU A 175 18.11 -3.73 2.06
N LYS A 176 18.30 -5.01 2.37
CA LYS A 176 19.61 -5.66 2.33
C LYS A 176 20.12 -5.72 0.88
N PRO A 177 21.44 -5.80 0.64
CA PRO A 177 21.96 -6.22 -0.66
C PRO A 177 21.34 -7.57 -1.06
N GLY A 178 20.84 -7.65 -2.29
CA GLY A 178 20.08 -8.80 -2.77
C GLY A 178 18.62 -8.86 -2.38
N GLY A 179 18.11 -7.90 -1.58
CA GLY A 179 16.70 -7.79 -1.21
C GLY A 179 15.82 -7.25 -2.35
N TYR A 180 14.51 -7.40 -2.22
CA TYR A 180 13.56 -7.10 -3.28
C TYR A 180 12.52 -6.04 -2.87
N ALA A 181 12.16 -5.19 -3.83
CA ALA A 181 11.02 -4.29 -3.74
C ALA A 181 9.97 -4.68 -4.79
N VAL A 182 8.69 -4.74 -4.38
CA VAL A 182 7.56 -5.06 -5.24
C VAL A 182 6.46 -4.03 -5.01
N ILE A 183 6.12 -3.27 -6.04
CA ILE A 183 4.98 -2.34 -6.00
C ILE A 183 4.12 -2.50 -7.25
N ASP A 184 2.87 -2.11 -7.17
CA ASP A 184 2.00 -2.05 -8.34
C ASP A 184 1.74 -0.61 -8.80
N TYR A 185 1.56 -0.44 -10.10
CA TYR A 185 1.13 0.81 -10.74
C TYR A 185 0.14 0.48 -11.86
N ILE A 186 -0.58 1.48 -12.35
CA ILE A 186 -1.43 1.32 -13.53
C ILE A 186 -0.68 1.85 -14.74
N ASP A 187 -0.41 0.93 -15.67
CA ASP A 187 0.27 1.24 -16.93
C ASP A 187 -0.76 1.59 -18.02
N PRO A 188 -0.86 2.87 -18.42
CA PRO A 188 -1.81 3.28 -19.46
C PRO A 188 -1.41 2.83 -20.86
N THR A 189 -0.27 2.18 -21.03
CA THR A 189 0.17 1.59 -22.33
C THR A 189 -0.35 0.17 -22.53
N THR A 190 -0.94 -0.46 -21.49
CA THR A 190 -1.67 -1.73 -21.62
C THR A 190 -3.15 -1.48 -21.92
N ASP A 191 -3.82 -2.46 -22.54
CA ASP A 191 -5.25 -2.34 -22.85
C ASP A 191 -6.10 -2.16 -21.58
N GLU A 192 -5.81 -2.93 -20.53
CA GLU A 192 -6.51 -2.85 -19.24
C GLU A 192 -6.27 -1.50 -18.54
N GLY A 193 -5.02 -1.03 -18.54
CA GLY A 193 -4.66 0.26 -17.95
C GLY A 193 -5.27 1.42 -18.73
N TRP A 194 -5.31 1.33 -20.06
CA TRP A 194 -5.95 2.32 -20.92
C TRP A 194 -7.46 2.41 -20.68
N GLN A 195 -8.17 1.27 -20.63
CA GLN A 195 -9.60 1.24 -20.32
C GLN A 195 -9.89 1.84 -18.95
N HIS A 196 -8.99 1.57 -17.98
CA HIS A 196 -9.12 2.13 -16.64
C HIS A 196 -8.90 3.66 -16.62
N LEU A 197 -7.94 4.15 -17.38
CA LEU A 197 -7.70 5.59 -17.58
C LEU A 197 -8.94 6.28 -18.17
N LEU A 198 -9.53 5.72 -19.23
CA LEU A 198 -10.72 6.28 -19.88
C LEU A 198 -11.93 6.31 -18.93
N THR A 199 -12.11 5.27 -18.14
CA THR A 199 -13.20 5.20 -17.16
C THR A 199 -13.05 6.25 -16.08
N GLN A 200 -11.86 6.46 -15.55
CA GLN A 200 -11.58 7.44 -14.49
C GLN A 200 -11.32 8.86 -14.99
N GLY A 201 -10.91 9.02 -16.25
CA GLY A 201 -10.59 10.34 -16.81
C GLY A 201 -11.75 11.33 -16.82
N ALA A 202 -12.99 10.82 -16.68
CA ALA A 202 -14.20 11.61 -16.54
C ALA A 202 -14.55 11.98 -15.08
N GLU A 203 -13.84 11.43 -14.09
CA GLU A 203 -14.10 11.69 -12.67
C GLU A 203 -13.38 12.96 -12.20
N MET A 204 -14.08 13.80 -11.46
CA MET A 204 -13.51 15.06 -10.92
C MET A 204 -12.44 14.82 -9.83
N ALA A 205 -12.40 13.64 -9.22
CA ALA A 205 -11.44 13.26 -8.20
C ALA A 205 -10.97 11.81 -8.41
N PRO A 206 -10.09 11.55 -9.38
CA PRO A 206 -9.61 10.20 -9.66
C PRO A 206 -8.86 9.64 -8.45
N VAL A 207 -9.18 8.39 -8.10
CA VAL A 207 -8.51 7.68 -7.00
C VAL A 207 -7.13 7.20 -7.46
N TYR A 208 -7.01 6.78 -8.73
CA TYR A 208 -5.81 6.16 -9.26
C TYR A 208 -4.90 7.13 -10.01
N THR A 209 -3.61 6.80 -10.01
CA THR A 209 -2.59 7.45 -10.82
C THR A 209 -2.10 6.51 -11.92
N PHE A 210 -1.60 7.07 -13.02
CA PHE A 210 -1.18 6.32 -14.18
C PHE A 210 0.28 6.65 -14.50
N HIS A 211 1.10 5.62 -14.65
CA HIS A 211 2.53 5.78 -14.90
C HIS A 211 2.98 4.80 -15.97
N THR A 212 3.84 5.24 -16.88
CA THR A 212 4.42 4.34 -17.88
C THR A 212 5.59 3.55 -17.30
N PRO A 213 5.92 2.37 -17.87
CA PRO A 213 7.07 1.58 -17.43
C PRO A 213 8.38 2.39 -17.40
N GLN A 214 8.59 3.28 -18.36
CA GLN A 214 9.80 4.08 -18.49
C GLN A 214 9.99 5.03 -17.30
N ILE A 215 8.91 5.66 -16.82
CA ILE A 215 9.00 6.56 -15.67
C ILE A 215 9.19 5.79 -14.35
N ILE A 216 8.56 4.63 -14.22
CA ILE A 216 8.77 3.74 -13.08
C ILE A 216 10.20 3.21 -13.07
N ASP A 217 10.74 2.76 -14.22
CA ASP A 217 12.14 2.33 -14.33
C ASP A 217 13.11 3.43 -13.91
N ARG A 218 12.84 4.66 -14.33
CA ARG A 218 13.65 5.80 -13.93
C ARG A 218 13.67 6.02 -12.43
N VAL A 219 12.52 5.92 -11.75
CA VAL A 219 12.40 6.06 -10.30
C VAL A 219 13.23 5.00 -9.57
N PHE A 220 13.13 3.74 -9.98
CA PHE A 220 13.90 2.66 -9.38
C PHE A 220 15.41 2.79 -9.65
N GLN A 221 15.78 3.14 -10.89
CA GLN A 221 17.16 3.32 -11.30
C GLN A 221 17.84 4.47 -10.53
N ASP A 222 17.17 5.60 -10.37
CA ASP A 222 17.70 6.74 -9.61
C ASP A 222 17.99 6.41 -8.15
N ALA A 223 17.21 5.50 -7.56
CA ALA A 223 17.43 4.98 -6.21
C ALA A 223 18.45 3.83 -6.13
N GLY A 224 19.00 3.37 -7.26
CA GLY A 224 19.97 2.26 -7.28
C GLY A 224 19.32 0.87 -7.19
N LEU A 225 18.05 0.76 -7.51
CA LEU A 225 17.33 -0.52 -7.57
C LEU A 225 17.18 -0.96 -9.03
N ARG A 226 17.49 -2.22 -9.31
CA ARG A 226 17.43 -2.77 -10.67
C ARG A 226 16.11 -3.49 -10.89
N VAL A 227 15.27 -3.00 -11.81
CA VAL A 227 14.04 -3.68 -12.21
C VAL A 227 14.39 -4.99 -12.93
N GLU A 228 13.89 -6.10 -12.45
CA GLU A 228 14.13 -7.43 -13.01
C GLU A 228 12.94 -7.98 -13.79
N ARG A 229 11.72 -7.73 -13.30
CA ARG A 229 10.52 -8.36 -13.87
C ARG A 229 9.29 -7.49 -13.66
N ARG A 230 8.31 -7.68 -14.55
CA ARG A 230 6.94 -7.18 -14.38
C ARG A 230 5.93 -8.31 -14.45
N TYR A 231 4.83 -8.14 -13.74
CA TYR A 231 3.73 -9.09 -13.72
C TYR A 231 2.40 -8.35 -13.78
N GLN A 232 1.57 -8.68 -14.78
CA GLN A 232 0.28 -8.02 -15.01
C GLN A 232 -0.85 -8.80 -14.34
N VAL A 233 -1.69 -8.10 -13.55
CA VAL A 233 -2.91 -8.65 -12.96
C VAL A 233 -4.04 -7.64 -13.09
N GLY A 234 -4.94 -7.86 -14.03
CA GLY A 234 -5.99 -6.90 -14.35
C GLY A 234 -5.38 -5.53 -14.66
N LYS A 235 -5.86 -4.48 -14.00
CA LYS A 235 -5.34 -3.11 -14.19
C LYS A 235 -3.94 -2.88 -13.64
N SER A 236 -3.48 -3.70 -12.71
CA SER A 236 -2.22 -3.49 -11.99
C SER A 236 -1.05 -4.18 -12.69
N THR A 237 0.01 -3.42 -12.91
CA THR A 237 1.32 -3.93 -13.31
C THR A 237 2.23 -3.91 -12.09
N PHE A 238 2.59 -5.09 -11.58
CA PHE A 238 3.59 -5.21 -10.53
C PHE A 238 4.99 -5.10 -11.13
N VAL A 239 5.83 -4.27 -10.54
CA VAL A 239 7.25 -4.19 -10.82
C VAL A 239 8.01 -4.85 -9.68
N ILE A 240 8.92 -5.76 -10.03
CA ILE A 240 9.81 -6.45 -9.11
C ILE A 240 11.23 -5.93 -9.37
N ALA A 241 11.80 -5.30 -8.37
CA ALA A 241 13.14 -4.73 -8.43
C ALA A 241 14.03 -5.28 -7.32
N ARG A 242 15.32 -5.39 -7.60
CA ARG A 242 16.33 -5.89 -6.69
C ARG A 242 17.30 -4.80 -6.29
N HIS A 243 17.70 -4.81 -5.02
CA HIS A 243 18.82 -4.03 -4.50
C HIS A 243 20.11 -4.83 -4.70
N ASP A 244 21.03 -4.32 -5.52
CA ASP A 244 22.31 -4.99 -5.83
C ASP A 244 23.32 -4.93 -4.67
#